data_6380c905f3fb684163a788c07cc8bf80
#
_entry.id   6380c905f3fb684163a788c07cc8bf80
#
_cell.length_a   1.000
_cell.length_b   1.000
_cell.length_c   1.000
_cell.angle_alpha   90.00
_cell.angle_beta   90.00
_cell.angle_gamma   90.00
#
_symmetry.space_group_name_H-M   'P 1'
#
loop_
_entity.id
_entity.type
_entity.pdbx_description
1 polymer ?
#
loop_
_entity_poly.entity_id
_entity_poly.type
_entity_poly.pdbx_seq_one_letter_code
_entity_poly.pdbx_strand_id
1 'polypeptide(L)'
;MERVILIRYGEIHLKGQNRPFFEKALHKNIKNSLRSFPDVKVIRAQGRYYVENYEDEASIIDALTRVFGIVSISPAYKLGKDFDLLGAAVEQMTATYLAQRPADTIVSFKVESRRADKTYPLNSMDISKKLGSRLLSAYPDRLKVDVHDPDLRVNVEIREHAYIYHQV
;
A
#
# COMPACT_ATOMS: atom_id res chain seq x y z
N MET A 1 -13.63 2.90 3.35
CA MET A 1 -12.15 2.92 3.41
C MET A 1 -11.63 4.10 2.61
N GLU A 2 -10.70 4.80 3.17
CA GLU A 2 -10.06 5.93 2.50
C GLU A 2 -9.00 5.44 1.52
N ARG A 3 -9.00 5.96 0.31
CA ARG A 3 -7.96 5.61 -0.67
C ARG A 3 -6.81 6.62 -0.58
N VAL A 4 -5.60 6.10 -0.64
CA VAL A 4 -4.39 6.91 -0.66
C VAL A 4 -3.42 6.35 -1.70
N ILE A 5 -2.46 7.16 -2.11
CA ILE A 5 -1.35 6.70 -2.94
C ILE A 5 -0.09 6.79 -2.09
N LEU A 6 0.57 5.65 -1.93
CA LEU A 6 1.81 5.55 -1.18
C LEU A 6 2.99 5.72 -2.12
N ILE A 7 3.85 6.66 -1.81
CA ILE A 7 5.04 6.96 -2.61
C ILE A 7 6.28 6.62 -1.81
N ARG A 8 7.14 5.78 -2.38
CA ARG A 8 8.47 5.48 -1.84
C ARG A 8 9.52 6.13 -2.72
N TYR A 9 10.56 6.66 -2.09
CA TYR A 9 11.66 7.27 -2.81
C TYR A 9 12.99 6.62 -2.41
N GLY A 10 13.99 6.77 -3.29
CA GLY A 10 15.30 6.17 -3.08
C GLY A 10 16.10 6.92 -2.03
N GLU A 11 16.64 6.18 -1.07
CA GLU A 11 17.52 6.71 -0.03
C GLU A 11 18.96 6.21 -0.16
N ILE A 12 19.21 5.31 -1.11
CA ILE A 12 20.43 4.49 -1.17
C ILE A 12 21.69 5.36 -1.27
N HIS A 13 21.60 6.52 -1.92
CA HIS A 13 22.74 7.41 -2.13
C HIS A 13 22.71 8.68 -1.29
N LEU A 14 21.73 8.77 -0.37
CA LEU A 14 21.52 9.97 0.41
C LEU A 14 22.01 9.76 1.82
N LYS A 15 23.16 10.34 2.13
CA LYS A 15 23.76 10.28 3.48
C LYS A 15 23.99 11.69 3.99
N GLY A 16 23.76 11.89 5.30
CA GLY A 16 24.09 13.12 5.99
C GLY A 16 23.33 14.34 5.46
N GLN A 17 24.07 15.37 5.08
CA GLN A 17 23.53 16.68 4.73
C GLN A 17 22.73 16.71 3.41
N ASN A 18 22.99 15.76 2.52
CA ASN A 18 22.32 15.72 1.22
C ASN A 18 20.88 15.22 1.30
N ARG A 19 20.57 14.41 2.30
CA ARG A 19 19.24 13.83 2.48
C ARG A 19 18.14 14.88 2.67
N PRO A 20 18.27 15.85 3.60
CA PRO A 20 17.23 16.88 3.76
C PRO A 20 17.02 17.73 2.51
N PHE A 21 18.11 18.05 1.79
CA PHE A 21 18.00 18.79 0.54
C PHE A 21 17.24 18.02 -0.52
N PHE A 22 17.55 16.74 -0.69
CA PHE A 22 16.86 15.88 -1.64
C PHE A 22 15.38 15.73 -1.29
N GLU A 23 15.06 15.46 -0.03
CA GLU A 23 13.68 15.29 0.42
C GLU A 23 12.85 16.56 0.19
N LYS A 24 13.45 17.73 0.45
CA LYS A 24 12.79 19.01 0.22
C LYS A 24 12.53 19.25 -1.26
N ALA A 25 13.50 18.94 -2.11
CA ALA A 25 13.36 19.07 -3.57
C ALA A 25 12.32 18.10 -4.11
N LEU A 26 12.32 16.86 -3.63
CA LEU A 26 11.33 15.85 -4.01
C LEU A 26 9.93 16.27 -3.61
N HIS A 27 9.76 16.75 -2.39
CA HIS A 27 8.45 17.22 -1.90
C HIS A 27 7.91 18.33 -2.80
N LYS A 28 8.74 19.30 -3.14
CA LYS A 28 8.40 20.38 -4.06
C LYS A 28 8.01 19.85 -5.44
N ASN A 29 8.77 18.89 -5.96
CA ASN A 29 8.52 18.33 -7.28
C ASN A 29 7.22 17.52 -7.31
N ILE A 30 6.92 16.78 -6.26
CA ILE A 30 5.63 16.08 -6.14
C ILE A 30 4.48 17.09 -6.14
N LYS A 31 4.56 18.13 -5.32
CA LYS A 31 3.52 19.15 -5.28
C LYS A 31 3.34 19.85 -6.61
N ASN A 32 4.43 20.17 -7.30
CA ASN A 32 4.37 20.81 -8.61
C ASN A 32 3.73 19.91 -9.66
N SER A 33 4.01 18.61 -9.63
CA SER A 33 3.42 17.66 -10.58
C SER A 33 1.92 17.51 -10.38
N LEU A 34 1.43 17.79 -9.18
CA LEU A 34 0.01 17.65 -8.82
C LEU A 34 -0.72 19.00 -8.73
N ARG A 35 -0.11 20.09 -9.21
CA ARG A 35 -0.68 21.43 -9.10
C ARG A 35 -2.03 21.61 -9.81
N SER A 36 -2.30 20.78 -10.84
CA SER A 36 -3.59 20.81 -11.53
C SER A 36 -4.71 20.11 -10.74
N PHE A 37 -4.39 19.52 -9.57
CA PHE A 37 -5.32 18.85 -8.68
C PHE A 37 -5.35 19.60 -7.33
N PRO A 38 -6.04 20.75 -7.22
CA PRO A 38 -5.88 21.67 -6.09
C PRO A 38 -6.32 21.11 -4.74
N ASP A 39 -7.25 20.15 -4.73
CA ASP A 39 -7.79 19.58 -3.49
C ASP A 39 -6.92 18.44 -2.93
N VAL A 40 -5.93 18.01 -3.67
CA VAL A 40 -5.04 16.90 -3.29
C VAL A 40 -4.11 17.32 -2.17
N LYS A 41 -3.93 16.44 -1.18
CA LYS A 41 -3.00 16.63 -0.08
C LYS A 41 -1.80 15.72 -0.25
N VAL A 42 -0.61 16.29 -0.09
CA VAL A 42 0.65 15.56 -0.09
C VAL A 42 1.20 15.59 1.33
N ILE A 43 1.32 14.42 1.94
CA ILE A 43 1.73 14.28 3.34
C ILE A 43 3.01 13.47 3.40
N ARG A 44 4.02 14.01 4.09
CA ARG A 44 5.27 13.31 4.35
C ARG A 44 5.22 12.69 5.74
N ALA A 45 5.54 11.41 5.84
CA ALA A 45 5.59 10.72 7.13
C ALA A 45 6.57 9.55 7.07
N GLN A 46 7.52 9.52 7.99
CA GLN A 46 8.40 8.38 8.23
C GLN A 46 9.09 7.84 6.95
N GLY A 47 9.67 8.73 6.17
CA GLY A 47 10.46 8.34 4.99
C GLY A 47 9.65 8.01 3.75
N ARG A 48 8.38 8.38 3.71
CA ARG A 48 7.52 8.19 2.54
C ARG A 48 6.56 9.35 2.39
N TYR A 49 5.89 9.40 1.23
CA TYR A 49 4.84 10.38 0.98
C TYR A 49 3.51 9.66 0.76
N TYR A 50 2.43 10.32 1.17
CA TYR A 50 1.07 9.87 0.92
C TYR A 50 0.34 10.96 0.15
N VAL A 51 -0.37 10.58 -0.89
CA VAL A 51 -1.28 11.48 -1.62
C VAL A 51 -2.70 11.12 -1.22
N GLU A 52 -3.42 12.09 -0.72
CA GLU A 52 -4.79 11.92 -0.20
C GLU A 52 -5.74 12.90 -0.86
N ASN A 53 -7.04 12.63 -0.72
CA ASN A 53 -8.11 13.51 -1.17
C ASN A 53 -8.10 13.77 -2.68
N TYR A 54 -8.03 12.68 -3.45
CA TYR A 54 -8.08 12.72 -4.90
C TYR A 54 -9.33 11.98 -5.41
N GLU A 55 -9.77 12.33 -6.61
CA GLU A 55 -10.89 11.66 -7.28
C GLU A 55 -10.40 10.76 -8.41
N ASP A 56 -9.50 11.25 -9.24
CA ASP A 56 -8.97 10.53 -10.39
C ASP A 56 -7.59 9.94 -10.10
N GLU A 57 -7.60 8.73 -9.57
CA GLU A 57 -6.38 8.03 -9.19
C GLU A 57 -5.42 7.82 -10.37
N ALA A 58 -5.97 7.46 -11.53
CA ALA A 58 -5.14 7.18 -12.71
C ALA A 58 -4.37 8.43 -13.15
N SER A 59 -5.01 9.59 -13.14
CA SER A 59 -4.35 10.85 -13.51
C SER A 59 -3.28 11.24 -12.50
N ILE A 60 -3.53 11.02 -11.21
CA ILE A 60 -2.53 11.28 -10.16
C ILE A 60 -1.32 10.37 -10.35
N ILE A 61 -1.53 9.08 -10.54
CA ILE A 61 -0.45 8.13 -10.77
C ILE A 61 0.35 8.49 -12.01
N ASP A 62 -0.33 8.83 -13.10
CA ASP A 62 0.33 9.24 -14.33
C ASP A 62 1.24 10.44 -14.12
N ALA A 63 0.78 11.46 -13.42
CA ALA A 63 1.59 12.63 -13.09
C ALA A 63 2.81 12.26 -12.25
N LEU A 64 2.64 11.38 -11.27
CA LEU A 64 3.72 10.96 -10.37
C LEU A 64 4.78 10.11 -11.06
N THR A 65 4.43 9.37 -12.11
CA THR A 65 5.42 8.55 -12.85
C THR A 65 6.51 9.39 -13.51
N ARG A 66 6.27 10.67 -13.69
CA ARG A 66 7.24 11.59 -14.29
C ARG A 66 8.10 12.34 -13.29
N VAL A 67 7.94 12.07 -12.00
CA VAL A 67 8.72 12.74 -10.95
C VAL A 67 10.00 11.95 -10.68
N PHE A 68 11.14 12.57 -10.89
CA PHE A 68 12.44 11.96 -10.62
C PHE A 68 12.63 11.76 -9.10
N GLY A 69 13.17 10.61 -8.73
CA GLY A 69 13.43 10.27 -7.34
C GLY A 69 12.38 9.35 -6.70
N ILE A 70 11.24 9.18 -7.35
CA ILE A 70 10.24 8.21 -6.89
C ILE A 70 10.67 6.80 -7.34
N VAL A 71 10.70 5.87 -6.39
CA VAL A 71 11.06 4.47 -6.64
C VAL A 71 9.83 3.62 -6.87
N SER A 72 8.78 3.83 -6.10
CA SER A 72 7.54 3.06 -6.26
C SER A 72 6.32 3.88 -5.88
N ILE A 73 5.20 3.53 -6.52
CA ILE A 73 3.90 4.13 -6.32
C ILE A 73 2.91 2.98 -6.07
N SER A 74 2.20 3.03 -4.94
CA SER A 74 1.24 1.99 -4.58
C SER A 74 -0.10 2.60 -4.22
N PRO A 75 -1.15 2.36 -5.03
CA PRO A 75 -2.50 2.65 -4.59
C PRO A 75 -2.82 1.79 -3.37
N ALA A 76 -3.34 2.40 -2.32
CA ALA A 76 -3.56 1.72 -1.06
C ALA A 76 -4.88 2.17 -0.43
N TYR A 77 -5.34 1.37 0.52
CA TYR A 77 -6.42 1.76 1.43
C TYR A 77 -5.82 2.11 2.77
N LYS A 78 -6.27 3.23 3.34
CA LYS A 78 -5.92 3.68 4.68
C LYS A 78 -7.13 3.45 5.58
N LEU A 79 -6.92 2.83 6.72
CA LEU A 79 -8.00 2.50 7.64
C LEU A 79 -7.50 2.46 9.08
N GLY A 80 -8.45 2.33 10.01
CA GLY A 80 -8.12 2.10 11.42
C GLY A 80 -7.46 0.76 11.65
N LYS A 81 -6.88 0.57 12.82
CA LYS A 81 -6.07 -0.61 13.14
C LYS A 81 -6.86 -1.76 13.77
N ASP A 82 -8.18 -1.65 13.88
CA ASP A 82 -9.02 -2.74 14.34
C ASP A 82 -8.85 -3.97 13.42
N PHE A 83 -8.57 -5.12 14.02
CA PHE A 83 -8.22 -6.31 13.23
C PHE A 83 -9.38 -6.81 12.37
N ASP A 84 -10.63 -6.70 12.84
CA ASP A 84 -11.79 -7.11 12.05
C ASP A 84 -11.99 -6.20 10.85
N LEU A 85 -11.74 -4.90 11.01
CA LEU A 85 -11.75 -3.96 9.88
C LEU A 85 -10.67 -4.32 8.86
N LEU A 86 -9.47 -4.64 9.33
CA LEU A 86 -8.38 -5.08 8.45
C LEU A 86 -8.78 -6.32 7.67
N GLY A 87 -9.35 -7.30 8.34
CA GLY A 87 -9.78 -8.53 7.71
C GLY A 87 -10.84 -8.31 6.65
N ALA A 88 -11.85 -7.50 6.95
CA ALA A 88 -12.89 -7.15 5.99
C ALA A 88 -12.33 -6.42 4.77
N ALA A 89 -11.40 -5.50 4.99
CA ALA A 89 -10.77 -4.73 3.93
C ALA A 89 -9.90 -5.62 3.02
N VAL A 90 -9.13 -6.53 3.60
CA VAL A 90 -8.30 -7.49 2.86
C VAL A 90 -9.19 -8.43 2.04
N GLU A 91 -10.29 -8.89 2.59
CA GLU A 91 -11.26 -9.70 1.85
C GLU A 91 -11.84 -8.93 0.66
N GLN A 92 -12.22 -7.67 0.86
CA GLN A 92 -12.78 -6.85 -0.22
C GLN A 92 -11.77 -6.60 -1.33
N MET A 93 -10.53 -6.29 -0.99
CA MET A 93 -9.46 -6.10 -1.96
C MET A 93 -9.21 -7.38 -2.75
N THR A 94 -9.21 -8.53 -2.08
CA THR A 94 -9.04 -9.83 -2.71
C THR A 94 -10.21 -10.17 -3.61
N ALA A 95 -11.44 -9.88 -3.19
CA ALA A 95 -12.63 -10.09 -4.01
C ALA A 95 -12.57 -9.31 -5.31
N THR A 96 -12.15 -8.05 -5.24
CA THR A 96 -11.98 -7.20 -6.42
C THR A 96 -10.92 -7.77 -7.37
N TYR A 97 -9.81 -8.24 -6.82
CA TYR A 97 -8.75 -8.87 -7.59
C TYR A 97 -9.26 -10.14 -8.31
N LEU A 98 -9.96 -11.00 -7.59
CA LEU A 98 -10.48 -12.25 -8.13
C LEU A 98 -11.56 -12.02 -9.19
N ALA A 99 -12.38 -10.97 -9.02
CA ALA A 99 -13.44 -10.63 -9.98
C ALA A 99 -12.90 -10.25 -11.36
N GLN A 100 -11.65 -9.83 -11.44
CA GLN A 100 -10.99 -9.46 -12.70
C GLN A 100 -10.36 -10.66 -13.42
N ARG A 101 -10.52 -11.85 -12.87
CA ARG A 101 -9.95 -13.09 -13.42
C ARG A 101 -11.02 -14.13 -13.65
N PRO A 102 -10.79 -15.13 -14.54
CA PRO A 102 -11.79 -16.18 -14.78
C PRO A 102 -12.17 -16.90 -13.50
N ALA A 103 -13.44 -17.23 -13.37
CA ALA A 103 -14.01 -17.81 -12.15
C ALA A 103 -13.41 -19.18 -11.77
N ASP A 104 -12.87 -19.90 -12.73
CA ASP A 104 -12.22 -21.21 -12.52
C ASP A 104 -10.72 -21.13 -12.26
N THR A 105 -10.15 -19.93 -12.25
CA THR A 105 -8.72 -19.75 -12.04
C THR A 105 -8.41 -19.76 -10.55
N ILE A 106 -7.41 -20.57 -10.16
CA ILE A 106 -6.85 -20.57 -8.81
C ILE A 106 -5.71 -19.56 -8.78
N VAL A 107 -5.76 -18.65 -7.82
CA VAL A 107 -4.77 -17.58 -7.63
C VAL A 107 -3.89 -17.93 -6.44
N SER A 108 -2.59 -17.93 -6.62
CA SER A 108 -1.65 -18.05 -5.52
C SER A 108 -1.49 -16.72 -4.80
N PHE A 109 -1.37 -16.75 -3.47
CA PHE A 109 -1.26 -15.53 -2.70
C PHE A 109 -0.34 -15.67 -1.50
N LYS A 110 0.06 -14.52 -0.98
CA LYS A 110 0.80 -14.38 0.25
C LYS A 110 0.33 -13.11 0.94
N VAL A 111 0.20 -13.16 2.27
CA VAL A 111 0.02 -11.95 3.08
C VAL A 111 1.37 -11.57 3.67
N GLU A 112 1.82 -10.36 3.38
CA GLU A 112 3.08 -9.83 3.88
C GLU A 112 2.78 -8.64 4.77
N SER A 113 3.13 -8.75 6.05
CA SER A 113 2.77 -7.76 7.05
C SER A 113 4.00 -7.07 7.62
N ARG A 114 3.89 -5.78 7.91
CA ARG A 114 4.91 -5.00 8.60
C ARG A 114 4.25 -4.24 9.74
N ARG A 115 4.84 -4.33 10.91
CA ARG A 115 4.33 -3.65 12.09
C ARG A 115 5.36 -2.63 12.57
N ALA A 116 5.16 -1.36 12.21
CA ALA A 116 5.96 -0.25 12.72
C ALA A 116 5.47 0.19 14.10
N ASP A 117 4.17 0.07 14.37
CA ASP A 117 3.58 0.34 15.68
C ASP A 117 3.77 -0.87 16.60
N LYS A 118 4.78 -0.83 17.45
CA LYS A 118 5.11 -1.94 18.35
C LYS A 118 4.13 -2.11 19.50
N THR A 119 3.21 -1.17 19.68
CA THR A 119 2.14 -1.29 20.70
C THR A 119 0.96 -2.12 20.20
N TYR A 120 0.92 -2.41 18.90
CA TYR A 120 -0.13 -3.25 18.34
C TYR A 120 -0.06 -4.66 18.93
N PRO A 121 -1.20 -5.25 19.34
CA PRO A 121 -1.19 -6.50 20.10
C PRO A 121 -0.71 -7.73 19.32
N LEU A 122 -0.77 -7.69 18.00
CA LEU A 122 -0.31 -8.79 17.14
C LEU A 122 1.02 -8.42 16.48
N ASN A 123 1.95 -9.36 16.42
CA ASN A 123 3.17 -9.16 15.63
C ASN A 123 2.90 -9.43 14.14
N SER A 124 3.86 -9.09 13.29
CA SER A 124 3.68 -9.21 11.83
C SER A 124 3.41 -10.64 11.38
N MET A 125 4.04 -11.61 12.00
CA MET A 125 3.82 -13.02 11.67
C MET A 125 2.40 -13.46 11.99
N ASP A 126 1.86 -13.06 13.15
CA ASP A 126 0.49 -13.39 13.54
C ASP A 126 -0.53 -12.70 12.65
N ILE A 127 -0.29 -11.45 12.29
CA ILE A 127 -1.15 -10.72 11.35
C ILE A 127 -1.24 -11.48 10.03
N SER A 128 -0.09 -11.86 9.47
CA SER A 128 -0.05 -12.58 8.20
C SER A 128 -0.75 -13.93 8.27
N LYS A 129 -0.55 -14.69 9.36
CA LYS A 129 -1.22 -15.98 9.55
C LYS A 129 -2.72 -15.84 9.65
N LYS A 130 -3.19 -14.92 10.47
CA LYS A 130 -4.63 -14.74 10.71
C LYS A 130 -5.35 -14.24 9.47
N LEU A 131 -4.77 -13.28 8.76
CA LEU A 131 -5.35 -12.77 7.51
C LEU A 131 -5.28 -13.82 6.40
N GLY A 132 -4.18 -14.56 6.29
CA GLY A 132 -4.06 -15.65 5.33
C GLY A 132 -5.10 -16.72 5.53
N SER A 133 -5.32 -17.16 6.77
CA SER A 133 -6.36 -18.13 7.12
C SER A 133 -7.75 -17.62 6.78
N ARG A 134 -7.99 -16.35 7.07
CA ARG A 134 -9.28 -15.72 6.77
C ARG A 134 -9.57 -15.70 5.27
N LEU A 135 -8.56 -15.38 4.44
CA LEU A 135 -8.72 -15.38 2.99
C LEU A 135 -8.94 -16.79 2.44
N LEU A 136 -8.23 -17.80 2.95
CA LEU A 136 -8.44 -19.18 2.54
C LEU A 136 -9.83 -19.68 2.90
N SER A 137 -10.35 -19.29 4.06
CA SER A 137 -11.70 -19.65 4.47
C SER A 137 -12.77 -18.96 3.63
N ALA A 138 -12.51 -17.70 3.22
CA ALA A 138 -13.45 -16.95 2.39
C ALA A 138 -13.48 -17.44 0.94
N TYR A 139 -12.35 -17.91 0.42
CA TYR A 139 -12.22 -18.31 -0.99
C TYR A 139 -11.49 -19.64 -1.13
N PRO A 140 -12.05 -20.75 -0.59
CA PRO A 140 -11.33 -22.03 -0.53
C PRO A 140 -11.05 -22.63 -1.91
N ASP A 141 -11.88 -22.31 -2.91
CA ASP A 141 -11.75 -22.85 -4.26
C ASP A 141 -11.01 -21.92 -5.23
N ARG A 142 -10.60 -20.75 -4.76
CA ARG A 142 -9.99 -19.73 -5.61
C ARG A 142 -8.56 -19.36 -5.19
N LEU A 143 -8.18 -19.62 -3.95
CA LEU A 143 -6.89 -19.21 -3.41
C LEU A 143 -6.06 -20.39 -2.93
N LYS A 144 -4.76 -20.30 -3.17
CA LYS A 144 -3.77 -21.19 -2.56
C LYS A 144 -2.58 -20.35 -2.09
N VAL A 145 -1.91 -20.80 -1.03
CA VAL A 145 -0.73 -20.09 -0.49
C VAL A 145 0.51 -20.42 -1.32
N ASP A 146 1.27 -19.38 -1.67
CA ASP A 146 2.61 -19.49 -2.24
C ASP A 146 3.46 -18.37 -1.66
N VAL A 147 4.38 -18.71 -0.75
CA VAL A 147 5.20 -17.72 -0.06
C VAL A 147 6.40 -17.25 -0.88
N HIS A 148 6.72 -17.91 -1.98
CA HIS A 148 7.90 -17.60 -2.78
C HIS A 148 7.60 -16.74 -3.99
N ASP A 149 6.59 -17.10 -4.77
CA ASP A 149 6.25 -16.40 -6.00
C ASP A 149 4.73 -16.33 -6.20
N PRO A 150 4.02 -15.60 -5.33
CA PRO A 150 2.56 -15.50 -5.42
C PRO A 150 2.10 -14.61 -6.57
N ASP A 151 0.95 -14.95 -7.14
CA ASP A 151 0.26 -14.07 -8.10
C ASP A 151 -0.23 -12.80 -7.40
N LEU A 152 -0.74 -12.94 -6.19
CA LEU A 152 -1.27 -11.85 -5.39
C LEU A 152 -0.47 -11.71 -4.10
N ARG A 153 0.19 -10.58 -3.94
CA ARG A 153 0.87 -10.24 -2.69
C ARG A 153 0.03 -9.19 -1.96
N VAL A 154 -0.57 -9.61 -0.86
CA VAL A 154 -1.36 -8.72 -0.01
C VAL A 154 -0.43 -8.09 1.01
N ASN A 155 -0.19 -6.80 0.89
CA ASN A 155 0.66 -6.05 1.81
C ASN A 155 -0.18 -5.38 2.88
N VAL A 156 0.20 -5.55 4.13
CA VAL A 156 -0.46 -4.95 5.29
C VAL A 156 0.60 -4.24 6.12
N GLU A 157 0.40 -2.96 6.38
CA GLU A 157 1.31 -2.18 7.21
C GLU A 157 0.55 -1.55 8.36
N ILE A 158 1.04 -1.76 9.56
CA ILE A 158 0.49 -1.15 10.78
C ILE A 158 1.46 -0.06 11.24
N ARG A 159 1.03 1.17 11.09
CA ARG A 159 1.75 2.38 11.51
C ARG A 159 0.84 3.19 12.42
N GLU A 160 0.84 4.50 12.31
CA GLU A 160 -0.17 5.33 12.96
C GLU A 160 -1.59 4.95 12.51
N HIS A 161 -1.72 4.63 11.23
CA HIS A 161 -2.90 4.02 10.62
C HIS A 161 -2.51 2.67 10.02
N ALA A 162 -3.49 1.93 9.55
CA ALA A 162 -3.23 0.72 8.77
C ALA A 162 -3.33 1.03 7.29
N TYR A 163 -2.49 0.36 6.51
CA TYR A 163 -2.47 0.48 5.04
C TYR A 163 -2.48 -0.91 4.43
N ILE A 164 -3.33 -1.12 3.43
CA ILE A 164 -3.37 -2.37 2.68
C ILE A 164 -3.25 -2.08 1.19
N TYR A 165 -2.46 -2.86 0.49
CA TYR A 165 -2.25 -2.69 -0.95
C TYR A 165 -1.67 -3.97 -1.57
N HIS A 166 -1.81 -4.12 -2.89
CA HIS A 166 -1.22 -5.24 -3.63
C HIS A 166 -0.41 -4.79 -4.85
N GLN A 167 -0.52 -3.54 -5.26
CA GLN A 167 0.25 -2.98 -6.39
C GLN A 167 1.44 -2.21 -5.85
N VAL A 168 2.54 -2.30 -6.56
CA VAL A 168 3.76 -1.57 -6.25
C VAL A 168 4.37 -1.00 -7.53
#